data_3b51ca45ba48b11464e00231f40f5543
#
_entry.id   3b51ca45ba48b11464e00231f40f5543
#
_cell.length_a   1.000
_cell.length_b   1.000
_cell.length_c   1.000
_cell.angle_alpha   90.00
_cell.angle_beta   90.00
_cell.angle_gamma   90.00
#
_symmetry.space_group_name_H-M   'P 1'
#
loop_
_entity.id
_entity.type
_entity.pdbx_description
1 polymer ?
#
loop_
_entity_poly.entity_id
_entity_poly.type
_entity_poly.pdbx_seq_one_letter_code
_entity_poly.pdbx_strand_id
1 'polypeptide(L)'
;QVKRKSPSKLGGSRGIQRQGDYTSMPYKDPEKQKEAQRKWEKENRGTGKRHKIWMFIFYPDTAEIGWRDECDELGLPFLVSPLHDRDVWTAADERRNPDHIEGEVKVAHYHGLVEYPQPVDYATVKEDFDFLHTHSIKYAKSKASMALYLTHEKCADKARYDWRDILEFGGANWHDWCNELEDLHGMMKEMRQYIIANNVAEFYEFQLWCDENNDMWSRALDLKCSWAIGNFIERRRNAIQQAAKLDHEKRRDNSGETIV
;
A
#
# COMPACT_ATOMS: atom_id res chain seq x y z
N GLN A 1 -17.98 34.92 11.60
CA GLN A 1 -16.62 35.09 11.07
C GLN A 1 -15.65 35.26 12.25
N VAL A 2 -14.94 34.23 12.62
CA VAL A 2 -13.88 34.29 13.63
C VAL A 2 -12.55 34.19 12.88
N LYS A 3 -11.84 35.31 12.83
CA LYS A 3 -10.46 35.39 12.31
C LYS A 3 -9.51 34.69 13.29
N ARG A 4 -8.87 33.63 12.87
CA ARG A 4 -7.73 33.01 13.59
C ARG A 4 -6.51 33.90 13.41
N LYS A 5 -5.96 34.38 14.53
CA LYS A 5 -4.67 35.08 14.59
C LYS A 5 -3.54 34.03 14.59
N SER A 6 -2.56 34.20 13.71
CA SER A 6 -1.31 33.47 13.72
C SER A 6 -0.48 33.81 14.97
N PRO A 7 0.21 32.85 15.60
CA PRO A 7 1.13 33.17 16.69
C PRO A 7 2.45 33.77 16.15
N SER A 8 2.88 34.83 16.78
CA SER A 8 4.09 35.56 16.52
C SER A 8 5.34 34.74 16.88
N LYS A 9 6.33 34.75 15.97
CA LYS A 9 7.68 34.25 16.20
C LYS A 9 8.33 34.99 17.38
N LEU A 10 8.66 34.28 18.43
CA LEU A 10 9.61 34.71 19.46
C LEU A 10 10.91 33.91 19.28
N GLY A 11 11.97 34.63 19.23
CA GLY A 11 13.27 34.19 18.81
C GLY A 11 14.07 33.41 19.85
N GLY A 12 15.14 32.78 19.30
CA GLY A 12 16.39 32.53 20.00
C GLY A 12 16.54 31.18 20.62
N SER A 13 16.84 30.15 19.86
CA SER A 13 17.47 28.94 20.39
C SER A 13 18.94 28.90 20.02
N ARG A 14 19.77 28.88 21.04
CA ARG A 14 21.22 28.60 20.93
C ARG A 14 21.38 27.17 20.42
N GLY A 15 22.04 27.04 19.26
CA GLY A 15 22.40 25.76 18.70
C GLY A 15 23.28 24.95 19.66
N ILE A 16 22.73 23.86 20.16
CA ILE A 16 23.52 22.78 20.71
C ILE A 16 23.90 21.90 19.52
N GLN A 17 25.10 22.11 18.99
CA GLN A 17 25.75 21.14 18.09
C GLN A 17 25.99 19.86 18.90
N ARG A 18 25.06 18.90 18.81
CA ARG A 18 25.37 17.51 19.17
C ARG A 18 26.06 16.90 17.94
N GLN A 19 27.35 16.67 18.03
CA GLN A 19 28.03 15.68 17.21
C GLN A 19 27.43 14.31 17.54
N GLY A 20 26.35 13.94 16.82
CA GLY A 20 25.83 12.58 16.82
C GLY A 20 26.80 11.71 16.02
N ASP A 21 27.14 10.59 16.57
CA ASP A 21 27.97 9.57 15.91
C ASP A 21 27.20 9.04 14.69
N TYR A 22 27.57 9.50 13.49
CA TYR A 22 26.94 9.17 12.20
C TYR A 22 27.23 7.73 11.71
N THR A 23 27.67 6.83 12.59
CA THR A 23 28.08 5.47 12.23
C THR A 23 26.95 4.51 11.90
N SER A 24 25.68 4.92 12.09
CA SER A 24 24.50 4.07 11.89
C SER A 24 23.78 4.21 10.54
N MET A 25 24.29 5.02 9.62
CA MET A 25 23.63 5.30 8.34
C MET A 25 24.00 4.27 7.25
N PRO A 26 23.09 3.97 6.27
CA PRO A 26 23.33 2.94 5.25
C PRO A 26 24.52 3.18 4.31
N TYR A 27 25.17 4.35 4.42
CA TYR A 27 26.43 4.68 3.76
C TYR A 27 27.44 5.10 4.82
N LYS A 28 28.62 4.46 4.81
CA LYS A 28 29.75 4.83 5.69
C LYS A 28 30.30 6.22 5.35
N ASP A 29 30.06 6.70 4.13
CA ASP A 29 30.49 8.02 3.63
C ASP A 29 29.30 8.98 3.58
N PRO A 30 29.27 10.04 4.41
CA PRO A 30 28.19 11.03 4.43
C PRO A 30 27.96 11.76 3.09
N GLU A 31 29.02 11.93 2.26
CA GLU A 31 28.86 12.57 0.96
C GLU A 31 28.17 11.66 -0.04
N LYS A 32 28.47 10.36 -0.04
CA LYS A 32 27.76 9.37 -0.87
C LYS A 32 26.30 9.26 -0.47
N GLN A 33 26.00 9.36 0.82
CA GLN A 33 24.63 9.38 1.32
C GLN A 33 23.86 10.59 0.81
N LYS A 34 24.45 11.79 0.92
CA LYS A 34 23.88 13.03 0.39
C LYS A 34 23.68 12.96 -1.13
N GLU A 35 24.62 12.38 -1.85
CA GLU A 35 24.54 12.23 -3.30
C GLU A 35 23.42 11.26 -3.69
N ALA A 36 23.34 10.10 -3.02
CA ALA A 36 22.26 9.14 -3.23
C ALA A 36 20.89 9.75 -2.90
N GLN A 37 20.79 10.52 -1.82
CA GLN A 37 19.58 11.23 -1.45
C GLN A 37 19.22 12.31 -2.48
N ARG A 38 20.19 13.13 -2.94
CA ARG A 38 19.97 14.14 -4.00
C ARG A 38 19.54 13.51 -5.32
N LYS A 39 20.17 12.39 -5.71
CA LYS A 39 19.79 11.64 -6.92
C LYS A 39 18.38 11.13 -6.81
N TRP A 40 18.04 10.50 -5.69
CA TRP A 40 16.71 9.98 -5.42
C TRP A 40 15.66 11.11 -5.35
N GLU A 41 15.98 12.22 -4.67
CA GLU A 41 15.14 13.42 -4.64
C GLU A 41 14.93 14.01 -6.04
N LYS A 42 15.98 14.06 -6.87
CA LYS A 42 15.88 14.54 -8.25
C LYS A 42 14.99 13.64 -9.13
N GLU A 43 15.06 12.33 -8.93
CA GLU A 43 14.25 11.34 -9.65
C GLU A 43 12.79 11.34 -9.18
N ASN A 44 12.52 11.73 -7.94
CA ASN A 44 11.18 11.70 -7.32
C ASN A 44 10.60 13.11 -7.10
N ARG A 45 11.41 14.17 -7.05
CA ARG A 45 10.98 15.56 -7.05
C ARG A 45 10.43 15.92 -8.42
N GLY A 46 9.16 16.23 -8.46
CA GLY A 46 8.60 16.91 -9.64
C GLY A 46 7.96 16.02 -10.67
N THR A 47 7.63 14.76 -10.35
CA THR A 47 6.71 13.99 -11.22
C THR A 47 5.29 14.56 -11.17
N GLY A 48 4.99 15.52 -10.29
CA GLY A 48 3.63 16.03 -10.04
C GLY A 48 2.63 14.96 -9.65
N LYS A 49 3.08 13.73 -9.42
CA LYS A 49 2.22 12.60 -9.09
C LYS A 49 1.81 12.71 -7.63
N ARG A 50 0.51 12.73 -7.44
CA ARG A 50 -0.11 12.77 -6.13
C ARG A 50 -0.69 11.39 -5.81
N HIS A 51 -0.45 10.92 -4.60
CA HIS A 51 -0.94 9.62 -4.11
C HIS A 51 -1.55 9.75 -2.73
N LYS A 52 -2.44 8.83 -2.37
CA LYS A 52 -3.04 8.79 -1.04
C LYS A 52 -2.20 8.02 -0.03
N ILE A 53 -1.44 7.04 -0.51
CA ILE A 53 -0.76 6.07 0.35
C ILE A 53 0.74 6.20 0.13
N TRP A 54 1.45 6.45 1.22
CA TRP A 54 2.88 6.63 1.20
C TRP A 54 3.56 5.76 2.25
N MET A 55 4.78 5.35 1.95
CA MET A 55 5.66 4.66 2.89
C MET A 55 7.03 5.34 2.92
N PHE A 56 7.68 5.23 4.06
CA PHE A 56 9.03 5.74 4.26
C PHE A 56 9.76 4.94 5.33
N ILE A 57 11.05 5.20 5.47
CA ILE A 57 11.91 4.63 6.50
C ILE A 57 12.38 5.77 7.39
N PHE A 58 12.52 5.50 8.69
CA PHE A 58 13.19 6.39 9.62
C PHE A 58 13.96 5.58 10.67
N TYR A 59 14.92 6.23 11.30
CA TYR A 59 15.80 5.60 12.28
C TYR A 59 15.50 6.13 13.67
N PRO A 60 15.41 5.25 14.70
CA PRO A 60 15.11 5.69 16.06
C PRO A 60 16.10 6.72 16.60
N ASP A 61 17.38 6.60 16.20
CA ASP A 61 18.46 7.48 16.68
C ASP A 61 18.42 8.90 16.08
N THR A 62 17.72 9.09 14.96
CA THR A 62 17.62 10.38 14.27
C THR A 62 16.27 11.05 14.47
N ALA A 63 15.22 10.30 14.78
CA ALA A 63 13.89 10.86 15.05
C ALA A 63 13.92 11.77 16.28
N GLU A 64 13.10 12.80 16.29
CA GLU A 64 13.02 13.74 17.40
C GLU A 64 12.48 13.07 18.67
N ILE A 65 12.93 13.56 19.83
CA ILE A 65 12.43 13.06 21.12
C ILE A 65 10.95 13.40 21.20
N GLY A 66 10.10 12.39 21.48
CA GLY A 66 8.64 12.58 21.53
C GLY A 66 7.93 12.37 20.20
N TRP A 67 8.62 11.88 19.17
CA TRP A 67 8.06 11.65 17.83
C TRP A 67 6.72 10.87 17.83
N ARG A 68 6.46 10.04 18.85
CA ARG A 68 5.19 9.31 18.95
C ARG A 68 4.02 10.23 19.23
N ASP A 69 4.22 11.22 20.11
CA ASP A 69 3.20 12.21 20.44
C ASP A 69 2.91 13.09 19.20
N GLU A 70 3.95 13.44 18.44
CA GLU A 70 3.78 14.19 17.19
C GLU A 70 3.04 13.38 16.11
N CYS A 71 3.26 12.05 16.04
CA CYS A 71 2.47 11.17 15.18
C CYS A 71 0.98 11.18 15.53
N ASP A 72 0.64 11.18 16.83
CA ASP A 72 -0.76 11.28 17.28
C ASP A 72 -1.38 12.64 16.94
N GLU A 73 -0.61 13.73 17.07
CA GLU A 73 -1.06 15.09 16.77
C GLU A 73 -1.34 15.33 15.29
N LEU A 74 -0.67 14.58 14.37
CA LEU A 74 -0.94 14.66 12.93
C LEU A 74 -2.38 14.30 12.58
N GLY A 75 -3.02 13.41 13.36
CA GLY A 75 -4.40 12.96 13.11
C GLY A 75 -4.60 12.23 11.78
N LEU A 76 -3.52 11.80 11.12
CA LEU A 76 -3.58 10.99 9.91
C LEU A 76 -3.59 9.50 10.27
N PRO A 77 -4.38 8.67 9.55
CA PRO A 77 -4.26 7.21 9.66
C PRO A 77 -2.84 6.76 9.27
N PHE A 78 -2.09 6.25 10.24
CA PHE A 78 -0.68 5.97 10.10
C PHE A 78 -0.25 4.75 10.92
N LEU A 79 0.54 3.87 10.30
CA LEU A 79 1.14 2.70 10.93
C LEU A 79 2.66 2.84 10.98
N VAL A 80 3.25 2.45 12.09
CA VAL A 80 4.71 2.26 12.23
C VAL A 80 5.01 0.80 12.49
N SER A 81 5.93 0.22 11.75
CA SER A 81 6.35 -1.18 11.92
C SER A 81 6.93 -1.44 13.31
N PRO A 82 7.02 -2.69 13.77
CA PRO A 82 8.00 -3.07 14.77
C PRO A 82 9.40 -2.57 14.39
N LEU A 83 10.30 -2.44 15.35
CA LEU A 83 11.68 -2.11 15.06
C LEU A 83 12.35 -3.25 14.27
N HIS A 84 12.76 -2.95 13.05
CA HIS A 84 13.47 -3.89 12.18
C HIS A 84 14.97 -3.90 12.56
N ASP A 85 15.32 -4.68 13.53
CA ASP A 85 16.66 -4.81 14.11
C ASP A 85 17.39 -6.12 13.74
N ARG A 86 16.71 -7.01 12.99
CA ARG A 86 17.22 -8.33 12.59
C ARG A 86 17.31 -8.52 11.08
N ASP A 87 16.98 -7.50 10.30
CA ASP A 87 17.11 -7.55 8.86
C ASP A 87 18.56 -7.59 8.44
N VAL A 88 18.88 -8.44 7.46
CA VAL A 88 20.23 -8.55 6.92
C VAL A 88 20.30 -8.01 5.50
N TRP A 89 21.50 -7.57 5.09
CA TRP A 89 21.77 -7.22 3.71
C TRP A 89 21.74 -8.46 2.83
N THR A 90 21.16 -8.35 1.66
CA THR A 90 21.12 -9.42 0.66
C THR A 90 22.22 -9.23 -0.38
N ALA A 91 22.57 -10.29 -1.11
CA ALA A 91 23.47 -10.19 -2.27
C ALA A 91 22.99 -9.17 -3.32
N ALA A 92 21.69 -8.90 -3.40
CA ALA A 92 21.14 -7.86 -4.28
C ALA A 92 21.42 -6.45 -3.73
N ASP A 93 21.42 -6.27 -2.42
CA ASP A 93 21.75 -5.01 -1.77
C ASP A 93 23.25 -4.71 -1.93
N GLU A 94 24.11 -5.70 -1.72
CA GLU A 94 25.56 -5.58 -1.92
C GLU A 94 25.92 -5.21 -3.37
N ARG A 95 25.27 -5.83 -4.35
CA ARG A 95 25.48 -5.46 -5.77
C ARG A 95 25.09 -4.01 -6.08
N ARG A 96 24.11 -3.47 -5.36
CA ARG A 96 23.67 -2.06 -5.53
C ARG A 96 24.58 -1.08 -4.81
N ASN A 97 25.07 -1.48 -3.67
CA ASN A 97 25.98 -0.70 -2.84
C ASN A 97 27.02 -1.62 -2.20
N PRO A 98 28.30 -1.57 -2.63
CA PRO A 98 29.38 -2.40 -2.08
C PRO A 98 29.67 -2.17 -0.58
N ASP A 99 29.15 -1.10 0.02
CA ASP A 99 29.25 -0.87 1.46
C ASP A 99 28.25 -1.74 2.26
N HIS A 100 27.33 -2.40 1.59
CA HIS A 100 26.38 -3.37 2.15
C HIS A 100 26.95 -4.77 1.98
N ILE A 101 27.38 -5.39 3.05
CA ILE A 101 27.96 -6.74 3.03
C ILE A 101 26.81 -7.75 3.23
N GLU A 102 26.68 -8.71 2.32
CA GLU A 102 25.69 -9.78 2.42
C GLU A 102 25.78 -10.50 3.76
N GLY A 103 24.63 -10.66 4.45
CA GLY A 103 24.54 -11.32 5.75
C GLY A 103 24.81 -10.43 6.96
N GLU A 104 25.37 -9.23 6.79
CA GLU A 104 25.46 -8.26 7.89
C GLU A 104 24.08 -7.69 8.24
N VAL A 105 23.86 -7.45 9.54
CA VAL A 105 22.61 -6.85 10.04
C VAL A 105 22.51 -5.41 9.59
N LYS A 106 21.33 -5.04 9.07
CA LYS A 106 21.00 -3.66 8.72
C LYS A 106 20.89 -2.80 9.98
N VAL A 107 21.14 -1.51 9.83
CA VAL A 107 20.84 -0.55 10.88
C VAL A 107 19.36 -0.66 11.26
N ALA A 108 19.09 -0.72 12.56
CA ALA A 108 17.75 -0.81 13.11
C ALA A 108 16.91 0.38 12.63
N HIS A 109 15.75 0.11 12.06
CA HIS A 109 14.90 1.12 11.44
C HIS A 109 13.42 0.80 11.57
N TYR A 110 12.59 1.82 11.41
CA TYR A 110 11.15 1.70 11.28
C TYR A 110 10.70 1.93 9.84
N HIS A 111 9.61 1.29 9.46
CA HIS A 111 8.83 1.64 8.29
C HIS A 111 7.56 2.40 8.72
N GLY A 112 7.31 3.55 8.09
CA GLY A 112 6.05 4.26 8.21
C GLY A 112 5.16 3.97 7.01
N LEU A 113 3.85 3.81 7.23
CA LEU A 113 2.82 3.67 6.20
C LEU A 113 1.66 4.58 6.54
N VAL A 114 1.42 5.62 5.73
CA VAL A 114 0.38 6.64 5.97
C VAL A 114 -0.65 6.66 4.84
N GLU A 115 -1.91 6.91 5.20
CA GLU A 115 -3.00 7.14 4.26
C GLU A 115 -3.52 8.58 4.41
N TYR A 116 -3.47 9.34 3.31
CA TYR A 116 -4.03 10.68 3.24
C TYR A 116 -5.49 10.67 2.77
N PRO A 117 -6.35 11.54 3.29
CA PRO A 117 -7.74 11.64 2.83
C PRO A 117 -7.85 12.07 1.37
N GLN A 118 -6.88 12.85 0.89
CA GLN A 118 -6.74 13.29 -0.50
C GLN A 118 -5.34 13.00 -1.03
N PRO A 119 -5.16 12.79 -2.35
CA PRO A 119 -3.83 12.59 -2.90
C PRO A 119 -2.92 13.79 -2.63
N VAL A 120 -1.73 13.53 -2.08
CA VAL A 120 -0.68 14.52 -1.80
C VAL A 120 0.59 14.19 -2.59
N ASP A 121 1.49 15.15 -2.72
CA ASP A 121 2.79 14.93 -3.34
C ASP A 121 3.88 14.58 -2.31
N TYR A 122 5.05 14.29 -2.82
CA TYR A 122 6.22 13.95 -2.02
C TYR A 122 6.62 15.04 -1.01
N ALA A 123 6.52 16.31 -1.42
CA ALA A 123 6.95 17.43 -0.57
C ALA A 123 6.07 17.55 0.68
N THR A 124 4.76 17.36 0.51
CA THR A 124 3.80 17.32 1.63
C THR A 124 4.16 16.22 2.63
N VAL A 125 4.40 14.99 2.14
CA VAL A 125 4.76 13.87 3.05
C VAL A 125 6.08 14.16 3.79
N LYS A 126 7.06 14.73 3.10
CA LYS A 126 8.34 15.07 3.71
C LYS A 126 8.19 16.16 4.79
N GLU A 127 7.33 17.14 4.56
CA GLU A 127 7.03 18.22 5.52
C GLU A 127 6.27 17.70 6.73
N ASP A 128 5.22 16.91 6.52
CA ASP A 128 4.39 16.36 7.60
C ASP A 128 5.17 15.43 8.54
N PHE A 129 6.19 14.72 8.02
CA PHE A 129 7.02 13.79 8.79
C PHE A 129 8.49 14.25 8.94
N ASP A 130 8.75 15.57 8.91
CA ASP A 130 10.11 16.12 9.03
C ASP A 130 10.75 15.79 10.39
N PHE A 131 9.97 15.74 11.45
CA PHE A 131 10.39 15.35 12.80
C PHE A 131 10.92 13.89 12.91
N LEU A 132 10.59 13.04 11.95
CA LEU A 132 11.15 11.68 11.87
C LEU A 132 12.46 11.62 11.07
N HIS A 133 12.85 12.70 10.40
CA HIS A 133 13.97 12.72 9.46
C HIS A 133 13.90 11.58 8.45
N THR A 134 12.75 11.49 7.79
CA THR A 134 12.38 10.36 6.93
C THR A 134 13.32 10.13 5.75
N HIS A 135 13.53 8.85 5.46
CA HIS A 135 14.30 8.38 4.31
C HIS A 135 13.43 7.56 3.35
N SER A 136 13.84 7.50 2.10
CA SER A 136 13.23 6.59 1.10
C SER A 136 11.71 6.72 0.97
N ILE A 137 11.16 7.95 1.04
CA ILE A 137 9.73 8.20 0.87
C ILE A 137 9.28 7.74 -0.51
N LYS A 138 8.27 6.85 -0.57
CA LYS A 138 7.73 6.26 -1.79
C LYS A 138 6.22 6.15 -1.69
N TYR A 139 5.52 6.32 -2.83
CA TYR A 139 4.11 5.98 -2.85
C TYR A 139 3.90 4.47 -2.83
N ALA A 140 2.87 4.01 -2.15
CA ALA A 140 2.45 2.63 -2.13
C ALA A 140 1.34 2.39 -3.17
N LYS A 141 1.50 1.34 -3.99
CA LYS A 141 0.46 0.93 -4.95
C LYS A 141 -0.68 0.16 -4.28
N SER A 142 -0.39 -0.48 -3.17
CA SER A 142 -1.31 -1.32 -2.42
C SER A 142 -1.06 -1.11 -0.93
N LYS A 143 -2.07 -0.61 -0.23
CA LYS A 143 -2.05 -0.41 1.22
C LYS A 143 -1.85 -1.73 1.96
N ALA A 144 -2.63 -2.75 1.62
CA ALA A 144 -2.58 -4.04 2.28
C ALA A 144 -1.24 -4.77 2.08
N SER A 145 -0.69 -4.73 0.86
CA SER A 145 0.63 -5.34 0.63
C SER A 145 1.71 -4.66 1.47
N MET A 146 1.61 -3.33 1.65
CA MET A 146 2.57 -2.60 2.48
C MET A 146 2.32 -2.80 3.97
N ALA A 147 1.06 -2.92 4.42
CA ALA A 147 0.72 -3.27 5.80
C ALA A 147 1.31 -4.64 6.18
N LEU A 148 1.15 -5.66 5.32
CA LEU A 148 1.78 -6.98 5.50
C LEU A 148 3.32 -6.92 5.46
N TYR A 149 3.88 -5.97 4.71
CA TYR A 149 5.33 -5.76 4.65
C TYR A 149 5.89 -5.20 5.96
N LEU A 150 5.09 -4.48 6.77
CA LEU A 150 5.55 -3.95 8.06
C LEU A 150 6.01 -5.05 9.04
N THR A 151 5.49 -6.27 8.91
CA THR A 151 5.85 -7.44 9.73
C THR A 151 6.67 -8.48 8.96
N HIS A 152 6.91 -8.25 7.66
CA HIS A 152 7.50 -9.21 6.73
C HIS A 152 6.73 -10.53 6.63
N GLU A 153 5.43 -10.54 6.91
CA GLU A 153 4.63 -11.78 6.97
C GLU A 153 4.70 -12.61 5.68
N LYS A 154 4.77 -11.95 4.53
CA LYS A 154 4.87 -12.61 3.21
C LYS A 154 6.28 -12.59 2.61
N CYS A 155 7.30 -12.22 3.38
CA CYS A 155 8.69 -12.16 2.93
C CYS A 155 9.46 -13.36 3.49
N ALA A 156 9.60 -14.43 2.71
CA ALA A 156 10.23 -15.67 3.15
C ALA A 156 11.73 -15.53 3.48
N ASP A 157 12.37 -14.54 2.87
CA ASP A 157 13.81 -14.25 2.96
C ASP A 157 14.18 -13.21 4.01
N LYS A 158 13.19 -12.75 4.82
CA LYS A 158 13.38 -11.72 5.82
C LYS A 158 13.01 -12.18 7.22
N ALA A 159 13.59 -11.51 8.23
CA ALA A 159 13.17 -11.69 9.61
C ALA A 159 11.69 -11.30 9.78
N ARG A 160 10.92 -12.13 10.45
CA ARG A 160 9.53 -11.81 10.80
C ARG A 160 9.46 -11.09 12.12
N TYR A 161 8.51 -10.13 12.19
CA TYR A 161 8.26 -9.31 13.37
C TYR A 161 6.85 -9.53 13.89
N ASP A 162 6.65 -9.37 15.20
CA ASP A 162 5.34 -9.53 15.81
C ASP A 162 4.45 -8.30 15.46
N TRP A 163 3.27 -8.56 14.92
CA TRP A 163 2.32 -7.50 14.60
C TRP A 163 1.82 -6.71 15.83
N ARG A 164 1.92 -7.30 17.04
CA ARG A 164 1.54 -6.63 18.29
C ARG A 164 2.43 -5.44 18.63
N ASP A 165 3.61 -5.38 18.03
CA ASP A 165 4.56 -4.28 18.19
C ASP A 165 4.36 -3.16 17.17
N ILE A 166 3.35 -3.28 16.26
CA ILE A 166 2.95 -2.19 15.36
C ILE A 166 2.33 -1.05 16.17
N LEU A 167 2.77 0.16 15.89
CA LEU A 167 2.14 1.36 16.43
C LEU A 167 1.09 1.86 15.44
N GLU A 168 -0.10 2.15 15.96
CA GLU A 168 -1.27 2.58 15.21
C GLU A 168 -1.65 4.00 15.63
N PHE A 169 -1.74 4.94 14.68
CA PHE A 169 -2.05 6.35 14.90
C PHE A 169 -3.23 6.80 14.06
N GLY A 170 -3.92 7.87 14.48
CA GLY A 170 -4.99 8.50 13.71
C GLY A 170 -6.15 7.58 13.32
N GLY A 171 -6.40 6.54 14.12
CA GLY A 171 -7.45 5.54 13.85
C GLY A 171 -7.08 4.48 12.80
N ALA A 172 -5.82 4.38 12.39
CA ALA A 172 -5.37 3.25 11.58
C ALA A 172 -5.45 1.95 12.39
N ASN A 173 -5.82 0.85 11.71
CA ASN A 173 -5.77 -0.49 12.27
C ASN A 173 -5.05 -1.43 11.30
N TRP A 174 -4.02 -2.12 11.77
CA TRP A 174 -3.18 -2.97 10.93
C TRP A 174 -3.96 -4.14 10.33
N HIS A 175 -4.82 -4.79 11.11
CA HIS A 175 -5.63 -5.92 10.62
C HIS A 175 -6.57 -5.47 9.52
N ASP A 176 -7.25 -4.33 9.69
CA ASP A 176 -8.16 -3.79 8.67
C ASP A 176 -7.40 -3.47 7.38
N TRP A 177 -6.21 -2.91 7.50
CA TRP A 177 -5.38 -2.58 6.34
C TRP A 177 -4.85 -3.81 5.61
N CYS A 178 -4.49 -4.87 6.33
CA CYS A 178 -4.08 -6.15 5.75
C CYS A 178 -5.22 -6.86 5.02
N ASN A 179 -6.40 -6.88 5.63
CA ASN A 179 -7.56 -7.62 5.13
C ASN A 179 -8.21 -6.97 3.90
N GLU A 180 -7.98 -5.68 3.65
CA GLU A 180 -8.63 -4.94 2.55
C GLU A 180 -8.39 -5.57 1.16
N LEU A 181 -7.30 -6.29 0.94
CA LEU A 181 -7.00 -6.92 -0.36
C LEU A 181 -7.27 -8.43 -0.39
N GLU A 182 -6.93 -9.14 0.66
CA GLU A 182 -7.10 -10.59 0.68
C GLU A 182 -8.57 -10.94 0.65
N ASP A 183 -9.35 -10.22 1.41
CA ASP A 183 -10.79 -10.40 1.46
C ASP A 183 -11.43 -10.03 0.11
N LEU A 184 -11.11 -8.90 -0.48
CA LEU A 184 -11.67 -8.51 -1.78
C LEU A 184 -11.29 -9.47 -2.91
N HIS A 185 -10.03 -9.92 -2.98
CA HIS A 185 -9.60 -10.86 -4.02
C HIS A 185 -10.24 -12.24 -3.83
N GLY A 186 -10.28 -12.74 -2.61
CA GLY A 186 -10.97 -13.96 -2.22
C GLY A 186 -12.46 -13.88 -2.55
N MET A 187 -13.13 -12.83 -2.10
CA MET A 187 -14.56 -12.58 -2.39
C MET A 187 -14.83 -12.51 -3.89
N MET A 188 -14.03 -11.79 -4.67
CA MET A 188 -14.19 -11.74 -6.13
C MET A 188 -14.00 -13.11 -6.80
N LYS A 189 -13.14 -13.96 -6.28
CA LYS A 189 -12.95 -15.34 -6.76
C LYS A 189 -14.18 -16.19 -6.45
N GLU A 190 -14.67 -16.12 -5.23
CA GLU A 190 -15.87 -16.80 -4.79
C GLU A 190 -17.12 -16.33 -5.56
N MET A 191 -17.31 -15.03 -5.73
CA MET A 191 -18.37 -14.45 -6.55
C MET A 191 -18.35 -15.02 -7.97
N ARG A 192 -17.18 -15.09 -8.63
CA ARG A 192 -17.08 -15.67 -9.96
C ARG A 192 -17.41 -17.15 -9.99
N GLN A 193 -16.99 -17.91 -8.99
CA GLN A 193 -17.37 -19.32 -8.85
C GLN A 193 -18.88 -19.49 -8.67
N TYR A 194 -19.49 -18.67 -7.82
CA TYR A 194 -20.94 -18.66 -7.62
C TYR A 194 -21.70 -18.33 -8.91
N ILE A 195 -21.29 -17.27 -9.63
CA ILE A 195 -21.87 -16.85 -10.90
C ILE A 195 -21.82 -17.98 -11.94
N ILE A 196 -20.72 -18.72 -12.00
CA ILE A 196 -20.59 -19.89 -12.90
C ILE A 196 -21.51 -21.01 -12.46
N ALA A 197 -21.47 -21.38 -11.19
CA ALA A 197 -22.21 -22.52 -10.63
C ALA A 197 -23.73 -22.33 -10.70
N ASN A 198 -24.20 -21.11 -10.51
CA ASN A 198 -25.63 -20.77 -10.50
C ASN A 198 -26.14 -20.19 -11.82
N ASN A 199 -25.29 -20.16 -12.84
CA ASN A 199 -25.66 -19.70 -14.19
C ASN A 199 -26.19 -18.26 -14.23
N VAL A 200 -25.66 -17.39 -13.36
CA VAL A 200 -26.08 -15.98 -13.29
C VAL A 200 -25.81 -15.28 -14.60
N ALA A 201 -26.83 -14.66 -15.19
CA ALA A 201 -26.78 -14.01 -16.49
C ALA A 201 -26.83 -12.47 -16.41
N GLU A 202 -27.39 -11.93 -15.33
CA GLU A 202 -27.58 -10.48 -15.15
C GLU A 202 -26.95 -9.99 -13.85
N PHE A 203 -26.24 -8.85 -13.94
CA PHE A 203 -25.53 -8.28 -12.78
C PHE A 203 -26.50 -7.83 -11.68
N TYR A 204 -27.63 -7.21 -12.04
CA TYR A 204 -28.60 -6.72 -11.07
C TYR A 204 -29.21 -7.86 -10.24
N GLU A 205 -29.47 -9.03 -10.85
CA GLU A 205 -29.99 -10.22 -10.15
C GLU A 205 -28.95 -10.74 -9.14
N PHE A 206 -27.69 -10.72 -9.52
CA PHE A 206 -26.61 -11.10 -8.63
C PHE A 206 -26.45 -10.10 -7.47
N GLN A 207 -26.56 -8.81 -7.73
CA GLN A 207 -26.49 -7.78 -6.70
C GLN A 207 -27.63 -7.94 -5.69
N LEU A 208 -28.89 -8.08 -6.15
CA LEU A 208 -30.03 -8.32 -5.28
C LEU A 208 -29.85 -9.58 -4.43
N TRP A 209 -29.35 -10.66 -5.05
CA TRP A 209 -29.07 -11.87 -4.30
C TRP A 209 -28.01 -11.64 -3.21
N CYS A 210 -26.94 -10.89 -3.50
CA CYS A 210 -25.92 -10.53 -2.51
C CYS A 210 -26.51 -9.73 -1.35
N ASP A 211 -27.36 -8.75 -1.64
CA ASP A 211 -28.00 -7.89 -0.64
C ASP A 211 -28.85 -8.70 0.35
N GLU A 212 -29.47 -9.78 -0.12
CA GLU A 212 -30.31 -10.66 0.71
C GLU A 212 -29.54 -11.76 1.43
N ASN A 213 -28.42 -12.24 0.85
CA ASN A 213 -27.78 -13.48 1.29
C ASN A 213 -26.33 -13.32 1.74
N ASN A 214 -25.63 -12.23 1.36
CA ASN A 214 -24.20 -12.05 1.67
C ASN A 214 -23.82 -10.58 1.78
N ASP A 215 -23.97 -10.01 2.96
CA ASP A 215 -23.68 -8.60 3.26
C ASP A 215 -22.23 -8.19 2.91
N MET A 216 -21.25 -9.09 3.10
CA MET A 216 -19.86 -8.81 2.73
C MET A 216 -19.67 -8.66 1.22
N TRP A 217 -20.31 -9.53 0.43
CA TRP A 217 -20.27 -9.43 -1.03
C TRP A 217 -21.02 -8.20 -1.54
N SER A 218 -22.18 -7.89 -0.95
CA SER A 218 -22.96 -6.69 -1.26
C SER A 218 -22.09 -5.43 -1.06
N ARG A 219 -21.46 -5.28 0.11
CA ARG A 219 -20.55 -4.15 0.38
C ARG A 219 -19.35 -4.10 -0.54
N ALA A 220 -18.78 -5.26 -0.89
CA ALA A 220 -17.65 -5.31 -1.83
C ALA A 220 -18.06 -4.89 -3.24
N LEU A 221 -19.25 -5.26 -3.70
CA LEU A 221 -19.82 -4.79 -4.96
C LEU A 221 -20.00 -3.28 -4.95
N ASP A 222 -20.64 -2.72 -3.96
CA ASP A 222 -20.94 -1.29 -3.87
C ASP A 222 -19.70 -0.42 -3.84
N LEU A 223 -18.67 -0.84 -3.11
CA LEU A 223 -17.51 0.00 -2.83
C LEU A 223 -16.33 -0.19 -3.79
N LYS A 224 -16.15 -1.40 -4.35
CA LYS A 224 -14.86 -1.74 -4.98
C LYS A 224 -14.92 -2.53 -6.29
N CYS A 225 -15.84 -3.47 -6.47
CA CYS A 225 -15.71 -4.48 -7.53
C CYS A 225 -16.92 -4.65 -8.47
N SER A 226 -17.96 -3.85 -8.36
CA SER A 226 -19.16 -3.92 -9.21
C SER A 226 -18.83 -3.94 -10.72
N TRP A 227 -17.96 -3.05 -11.17
CA TRP A 227 -17.53 -3.02 -12.57
C TRP A 227 -16.85 -4.33 -13.01
N ALA A 228 -15.94 -4.85 -12.19
CA ALA A 228 -15.18 -6.07 -12.55
C ALA A 228 -16.08 -7.31 -12.58
N ILE A 229 -17.00 -7.43 -11.65
CA ILE A 229 -17.97 -8.53 -11.58
C ILE A 229 -19.03 -8.39 -12.67
N GLY A 230 -19.56 -7.19 -12.89
CA GLY A 230 -20.52 -6.93 -13.97
C GLY A 230 -19.94 -7.27 -15.36
N ASN A 231 -18.73 -6.83 -15.62
CA ASN A 231 -18.01 -7.15 -16.87
C ASN A 231 -17.75 -8.67 -17.02
N PHE A 232 -17.47 -9.37 -15.92
CA PHE A 232 -17.32 -10.82 -15.95
C PHE A 232 -18.64 -11.53 -16.35
N ILE A 233 -19.78 -11.13 -15.78
CA ILE A 233 -21.11 -11.67 -16.10
C ILE A 233 -21.44 -11.43 -17.57
N GLU A 234 -21.26 -10.20 -18.03
CA GLU A 234 -21.54 -9.82 -19.43
C GLU A 234 -20.70 -10.64 -20.45
N ARG A 235 -19.40 -10.72 -20.23
CA ARG A 235 -18.51 -11.50 -21.11
C ARG A 235 -18.89 -13.00 -21.13
N ARG A 236 -19.23 -13.56 -19.98
CA ARG A 236 -19.69 -14.94 -19.86
C ARG A 236 -20.98 -15.16 -20.64
N ARG A 237 -21.98 -14.29 -20.44
CA ARG A 237 -23.24 -14.32 -21.19
C ARG A 237 -23.02 -14.28 -22.69
N ASN A 238 -22.22 -13.35 -23.16
CA ASN A 238 -21.90 -13.19 -24.58
C ASN A 238 -21.22 -14.46 -25.16
N ALA A 239 -20.30 -15.05 -24.41
CA ALA A 239 -19.64 -16.30 -24.83
C ALA A 239 -20.63 -17.48 -24.95
N ILE A 240 -21.55 -17.64 -23.98
CA ILE A 240 -22.60 -18.67 -24.01
C ILE A 240 -23.53 -18.46 -25.22
N GLN A 241 -23.95 -17.22 -25.48
CA GLN A 241 -24.81 -16.90 -26.63
C GLN A 241 -24.13 -17.19 -27.98
N GLN A 242 -22.83 -16.85 -28.08
CA GLN A 242 -22.06 -17.18 -29.29
C GLN A 242 -21.92 -18.68 -29.48
N ALA A 243 -21.63 -19.43 -28.43
CA ALA A 243 -21.53 -20.88 -28.51
C ALA A 243 -22.87 -21.53 -28.97
N ALA A 244 -24.00 -21.05 -28.41
CA ALA A 244 -25.33 -21.53 -28.81
C ALA A 244 -25.66 -21.23 -30.29
N LYS A 245 -25.29 -20.04 -30.78
CA LYS A 245 -25.47 -19.71 -32.23
C LYS A 245 -24.66 -20.62 -33.13
N LEU A 246 -23.39 -20.84 -32.80
CA LEU A 246 -22.53 -21.74 -33.58
C LEU A 246 -23.03 -23.19 -33.58
N ASP A 247 -23.55 -23.67 -32.47
CA ASP A 247 -24.14 -25.03 -32.39
C ASP A 247 -25.42 -25.13 -33.22
N HIS A 248 -26.26 -24.10 -33.19
CA HIS A 248 -27.46 -24.05 -34.06
C HIS A 248 -27.12 -24.01 -35.56
N GLU A 249 -26.12 -23.22 -35.96
CA GLU A 249 -25.64 -23.17 -37.35
C GLU A 249 -25.11 -24.54 -37.79
N LYS A 250 -24.27 -25.20 -36.99
CA LYS A 250 -23.76 -26.54 -37.31
C LYS A 250 -24.86 -27.61 -37.45
N ARG A 251 -25.92 -27.51 -36.61
CA ARG A 251 -27.07 -28.44 -36.71
C ARG A 251 -27.86 -28.22 -38.00
N ARG A 252 -28.04 -26.97 -38.45
CA ARG A 252 -28.71 -26.64 -39.71
C ARG A 252 -27.90 -27.20 -40.90
N ASP A 253 -26.60 -27.00 -40.92
CA ASP A 253 -25.72 -27.48 -42.00
C ASP A 253 -25.69 -29.01 -42.06
N ASN A 254 -25.79 -29.70 -40.90
CA ASN A 254 -25.82 -31.17 -40.86
C ASN A 254 -27.21 -31.79 -41.13
N SER A 255 -28.28 -31.02 -41.00
CA SER A 255 -29.66 -31.53 -41.22
C SER A 255 -30.06 -31.61 -42.67
N GLY A 256 -29.24 -31.14 -43.61
CA GLY A 256 -29.40 -31.35 -45.04
C GLY A 256 -30.76 -30.88 -45.58
N GLU A 257 -31.33 -29.79 -45.05
CA GLU A 257 -32.50 -29.16 -45.68
C GLU A 257 -32.06 -28.55 -47.01
N THR A 258 -31.98 -29.43 -47.99
CA THR A 258 -31.99 -29.03 -49.40
C THR A 258 -33.39 -28.46 -49.63
N ILE A 259 -33.45 -27.14 -49.77
CA ILE A 259 -34.66 -26.47 -50.28
C ILE A 259 -34.74 -26.87 -51.74
N VAL A 260 -35.69 -27.75 -52.06
CA VAL A 260 -36.15 -28.02 -53.43
C VAL A 260 -37.14 -26.97 -53.83
#